data_777c87f5536a8078021e04936c2e9675
#
_entry.id   777c87f5536a8078021e04936c2e9675
#
_cell.length_a   1.000
_cell.length_b   1.000
_cell.length_c   1.000
_cell.angle_alpha   90.00
_cell.angle_beta   90.00
_cell.angle_gamma   90.00
#
_symmetry.space_group_name_H-M   'P 1'
#
loop_
_entity.id
_entity.type
_entity.pdbx_description
1 polymer ?
#
loop_
_entity_poly.entity_id
_entity_poly.type
_entity_poly.pdbx_seq_one_letter_code
_entity_poly.pdbx_strand_id
1 'polypeptide(L)'
;MIKFLVVGDSCTDIHIYGECNRLSPEAPVPILNPIKKIKTGGMAKNVMSNLIKIGAEVQIITNPNNIKKIRYVDEHTNAMLLRVDENDFTDRINQKDLHQVKSNMYRGYKFDGLIISDYCKGFLTEEDIDFLIQYNKNIFLDTKKILGDWVYGVDFVKINEKEYDKTKKSIDDKKLYDKLIITRG
;
A
#
# COMPACT_ATOMS: atom_id res chain seq x y z
N MET A 1 15.79 15.33 12.11
CA MET A 1 15.42 14.10 11.37
C MET A 1 13.99 14.28 10.90
N ILE A 2 13.72 14.00 9.62
CA ILE A 2 12.37 14.13 9.05
C ILE A 2 11.50 12.99 9.59
N LYS A 3 10.26 13.30 9.99
CA LYS A 3 9.32 12.36 10.61
C LYS A 3 8.07 12.17 9.75
N PHE A 4 7.74 10.94 9.42
CA PHE A 4 6.54 10.60 8.69
C PHE A 4 5.59 9.73 9.50
N LEU A 5 4.29 9.97 9.30
CA LEU A 5 3.24 9.04 9.67
C LEU A 5 2.79 8.30 8.41
N VAL A 6 2.80 6.98 8.43
CA VAL A 6 2.27 6.13 7.36
C VAL A 6 0.99 5.48 7.85
N VAL A 7 -0.09 5.61 7.10
CA VAL A 7 -1.39 5.00 7.42
C VAL A 7 -1.89 4.21 6.21
N GLY A 8 -2.32 2.97 6.40
CA GLY A 8 -2.88 2.20 5.29
C GLY A 8 -2.77 0.68 5.41
N ASP A 9 -3.16 0.00 4.34
CA ASP A 9 -3.11 -1.46 4.26
C ASP A 9 -1.67 -1.96 4.25
N SER A 10 -1.41 -3.04 4.98
CA SER A 10 -0.12 -3.75 4.97
C SER A 10 -0.30 -5.22 4.67
N CYS A 11 0.69 -5.80 4.04
CA CYS A 11 0.78 -7.24 3.84
C CYS A 11 2.19 -7.78 4.12
N THR A 12 2.30 -9.11 4.14
CA THR A 12 3.58 -9.80 4.03
C THR A 12 3.72 -10.32 2.61
N ASP A 13 4.68 -9.81 1.86
CA ASP A 13 5.09 -10.36 0.58
C ASP A 13 6.03 -11.55 0.82
N ILE A 14 5.70 -12.71 0.27
CA ILE A 14 6.47 -13.95 0.40
C ILE A 14 6.84 -14.41 -1.01
N HIS A 15 8.14 -14.52 -1.27
CA HIS A 15 8.66 -15.10 -2.50
C HIS A 15 9.25 -16.49 -2.17
N ILE A 16 8.75 -17.52 -2.82
CA ILE A 16 9.23 -18.88 -2.73
C ILE A 16 9.89 -19.19 -4.07
N TYR A 17 11.21 -19.20 -4.07
CA TYR A 17 12.01 -19.58 -5.22
C TYR A 17 12.28 -21.09 -5.20
N GLY A 18 12.23 -21.72 -6.35
CA GLY A 18 12.50 -23.14 -6.48
C GLY A 18 12.76 -23.57 -7.91
N GLU A 19 13.10 -24.80 -8.09
CA GLU A 19 13.35 -25.41 -9.41
C GLU A 19 12.11 -26.11 -9.94
N CYS A 20 11.85 -25.94 -11.24
CA CYS A 20 10.73 -26.54 -11.97
C CYS A 20 11.26 -27.43 -13.08
N ASN A 21 11.78 -28.60 -12.71
CA ASN A 21 12.46 -29.51 -13.65
C ASN A 21 11.53 -30.52 -14.35
N ARG A 22 10.25 -30.60 -13.94
CA ARG A 22 9.29 -31.55 -14.50
C ARG A 22 7.84 -31.09 -14.34
N LEU A 23 6.97 -31.65 -15.14
CA LEU A 23 5.52 -31.51 -14.98
C LEU A 23 4.95 -32.56 -14.03
N SER A 24 3.81 -32.27 -13.43
CA SER A 24 3.07 -33.25 -12.63
C SER A 24 2.48 -34.36 -13.52
N PRO A 25 2.48 -35.63 -13.08
CA PRO A 25 1.77 -36.69 -13.76
C PRO A 25 0.23 -36.54 -13.64
N GLU A 26 -0.26 -35.77 -12.67
CA GLU A 26 -1.69 -35.64 -12.38
C GLU A 26 -2.37 -34.52 -13.19
N ALA A 27 -1.59 -33.51 -13.61
CA ALA A 27 -2.07 -32.37 -14.39
C ALA A 27 -0.92 -31.68 -15.12
N PRO A 28 -1.16 -30.94 -16.21
CA PRO A 28 -0.12 -30.23 -16.96
C PRO A 28 0.35 -28.95 -16.22
N VAL A 29 0.83 -29.12 -15.00
CA VAL A 29 1.34 -28.04 -14.13
C VAL A 29 2.78 -28.33 -13.71
N PRO A 30 3.65 -27.33 -13.55
CA PRO A 30 5.01 -27.53 -13.07
C PRO A 30 5.01 -27.97 -11.60
N ILE A 31 5.99 -28.83 -11.26
CA ILE A 31 6.30 -29.16 -9.87
C ILE A 31 7.43 -28.26 -9.43
N LEU A 32 7.16 -27.40 -8.46
CA LEU A 32 8.17 -26.53 -7.86
C LEU A 32 8.81 -27.24 -6.65
N ASN A 33 10.12 -27.40 -6.66
CA ASN A 33 10.92 -27.81 -5.51
C ASN A 33 11.48 -26.56 -4.82
N PRO A 34 10.95 -26.14 -3.64
CA PRO A 34 11.36 -24.91 -2.99
C PRO A 34 12.82 -24.97 -2.50
N ILE A 35 13.60 -23.93 -2.82
CA ILE A 35 15.00 -23.79 -2.38
C ILE A 35 15.12 -22.64 -1.38
N LYS A 36 14.42 -21.51 -1.64
CA LYS A 36 14.59 -20.29 -0.88
C LYS A 36 13.26 -19.61 -0.63
N LYS A 37 13.09 -19.07 0.56
CA LYS A 37 11.92 -18.28 0.94
C LYS A 37 12.34 -16.92 1.47
N ILE A 38 11.86 -15.84 0.84
CA ILE A 38 12.10 -14.46 1.26
C ILE A 38 10.79 -13.88 1.73
N LYS A 39 10.81 -13.16 2.87
CA LYS A 39 9.67 -12.43 3.40
C LYS A 39 10.03 -10.96 3.52
N THR A 40 9.15 -10.09 3.01
CA THR A 40 9.28 -8.64 3.12
C THR A 40 7.95 -8.01 3.50
N GLY A 41 7.99 -6.80 4.06
CA GLY A 41 6.78 -6.00 4.23
C GLY A 41 6.31 -5.44 2.89
N GLY A 42 5.02 -5.57 2.59
CA GLY A 42 4.39 -5.00 1.41
C GLY A 42 3.43 -3.87 1.76
N MET A 43 2.95 -3.14 0.74
CA MET A 43 2.02 -2.02 0.86
C MET A 43 2.58 -0.93 1.82
N ALA A 44 1.84 -0.46 2.82
CA ALA A 44 2.29 0.54 3.78
C ALA A 44 3.60 0.16 4.52
N LYS A 45 3.83 -1.13 4.81
CA LYS A 45 5.11 -1.59 5.39
C LYS A 45 6.28 -1.42 4.44
N ASN A 46 6.08 -1.55 3.12
CA ASN A 46 7.11 -1.27 2.13
C ASN A 46 7.44 0.23 2.08
N VAL A 47 6.42 1.08 2.13
CA VAL A 47 6.59 2.54 2.22
C VAL A 47 7.42 2.90 3.46
N MET A 48 7.04 2.38 4.63
CA MET A 48 7.79 2.56 5.88
C MET A 48 9.26 2.13 5.72
N SER A 49 9.50 0.95 5.17
CA SER A 49 10.87 0.42 5.00
C SER A 49 11.71 1.31 4.07
N ASN A 50 11.12 1.86 3.02
CA ASN A 50 11.82 2.74 2.09
C ASN A 50 12.15 4.09 2.74
N LEU A 51 11.24 4.66 3.50
CA LEU A 51 11.47 5.90 4.25
C LEU A 51 12.59 5.75 5.29
N ILE A 52 12.59 4.64 6.04
CA ILE A 52 13.65 4.34 7.01
C ILE A 52 15.02 4.23 6.31
N LYS A 53 15.09 3.59 5.14
CA LYS A 53 16.34 3.46 4.37
C LYS A 53 16.92 4.79 3.92
N ILE A 54 16.10 5.81 3.69
CA ILE A 54 16.55 7.17 3.37
C ILE A 54 16.77 8.06 4.60
N GLY A 55 16.72 7.48 5.81
CA GLY A 55 17.05 8.16 7.06
C GLY A 55 15.90 8.90 7.74
N ALA A 56 14.66 8.61 7.37
CA ALA A 56 13.49 9.19 8.05
C ALA A 56 13.11 8.41 9.32
N GLU A 57 12.54 9.10 10.31
CA GLU A 57 11.80 8.49 11.42
C GLU A 57 10.37 8.22 10.97
N VAL A 58 9.86 7.01 11.18
CA VAL A 58 8.54 6.62 10.68
C VAL A 58 7.70 5.97 11.75
N GLN A 59 6.48 6.45 11.92
CA GLN A 59 5.42 5.74 12.62
C GLN A 59 4.45 5.15 11.60
N ILE A 60 3.89 3.98 11.89
CA ILE A 60 2.92 3.31 11.01
C ILE A 60 1.67 2.92 11.79
N ILE A 61 0.52 3.16 11.18
CA ILE A 61 -0.79 2.66 11.61
C ILE A 61 -1.34 1.81 10.48
N THR A 62 -1.55 0.54 10.74
CA THR A 62 -1.92 -0.43 9.71
C THR A 62 -2.80 -1.54 10.29
N ASN A 63 -3.40 -2.33 9.40
CA ASN A 63 -4.25 -3.46 9.76
C ASN A 63 -3.55 -4.45 10.70
N PRO A 64 -4.27 -5.00 11.71
CA PRO A 64 -3.73 -5.98 12.65
C PRO A 64 -3.59 -7.36 12.03
N ASN A 65 -4.45 -7.73 11.09
CA ASN A 65 -4.43 -9.04 10.44
C ASN A 65 -3.30 -9.15 9.41
N ASN A 66 -2.86 -10.38 9.18
CA ASN A 66 -1.75 -10.64 8.28
C ASN A 66 -2.24 -11.03 6.89
N ILE A 67 -2.42 -10.04 6.01
CA ILE A 67 -2.59 -10.26 4.58
C ILE A 67 -1.28 -10.81 4.02
N LYS A 68 -1.33 -11.91 3.26
CA LYS A 68 -0.13 -12.47 2.63
C LYS A 68 -0.29 -12.52 1.12
N LYS A 69 0.80 -12.21 0.43
CA LYS A 69 0.94 -12.35 -1.02
C LYS A 69 2.11 -13.27 -1.31
N ILE A 70 1.79 -14.51 -1.65
CA ILE A 70 2.78 -15.58 -1.85
C ILE A 70 3.01 -15.73 -3.34
N ARG A 71 4.25 -15.57 -3.78
CA ARG A 71 4.67 -15.75 -5.17
C ARG A 71 5.60 -16.94 -5.26
N TYR A 72 5.25 -17.87 -6.12
CA TYR A 72 6.08 -19.01 -6.48
C TYR A 72 6.83 -18.68 -7.76
N VAL A 73 8.14 -18.72 -7.70
CA VAL A 73 9.04 -18.21 -8.75
C VAL A 73 10.04 -19.31 -9.12
N ASP A 74 10.16 -19.58 -10.40
CA ASP A 74 11.24 -20.41 -10.91
C ASP A 74 12.57 -19.68 -10.79
N GLU A 75 13.55 -20.25 -10.10
CA GLU A 75 14.82 -19.60 -9.78
C GLU A 75 15.69 -19.37 -11.01
N HIS A 76 15.59 -20.24 -12.01
CA HIS A 76 16.42 -20.14 -13.22
C HIS A 76 15.94 -19.04 -14.18
N THR A 77 14.62 -18.95 -14.38
CA THR A 77 14.04 -18.03 -15.35
C THR A 77 13.53 -16.74 -14.70
N ASN A 78 13.41 -16.69 -13.36
CA ASN A 78 12.70 -15.66 -12.60
C ASN A 78 11.22 -15.49 -13.01
N ALA A 79 10.65 -16.48 -13.66
CA ALA A 79 9.25 -16.47 -14.04
C ALA A 79 8.36 -16.73 -12.83
N MET A 80 7.35 -15.88 -12.64
CA MET A 80 6.31 -16.12 -11.63
C MET A 80 5.35 -17.19 -12.14
N LEU A 81 5.30 -18.34 -11.45
CA LEU A 81 4.49 -19.50 -11.81
C LEU A 81 3.06 -19.39 -11.26
N LEU A 82 2.95 -18.91 -10.04
CA LEU A 82 1.70 -18.78 -9.31
C LEU A 82 1.80 -17.68 -8.27
N ARG A 83 0.69 -16.98 -8.05
CA ARG A 83 0.50 -16.10 -6.90
C ARG A 83 -0.71 -16.57 -6.10
N VAL A 84 -0.55 -16.65 -4.78
CA VAL A 84 -1.62 -16.95 -3.83
C VAL A 84 -1.77 -15.76 -2.89
N ASP A 85 -2.97 -15.22 -2.80
CA ASP A 85 -3.32 -14.13 -1.87
C ASP A 85 -4.14 -14.73 -0.73
N GLU A 86 -3.59 -14.70 0.50
CA GLU A 86 -4.25 -15.18 1.72
C GLU A 86 -4.75 -13.99 2.54
N ASN A 87 -5.99 -14.08 3.04
CA ASN A 87 -6.62 -13.06 3.88
C ASN A 87 -6.58 -11.67 3.22
N ASP A 88 -6.91 -11.57 1.94
CA ASP A 88 -6.71 -10.38 1.10
C ASP A 88 -7.70 -9.23 1.39
N PHE A 89 -8.21 -9.17 2.61
CA PHE A 89 -9.02 -8.08 3.13
C PHE A 89 -8.76 -7.87 4.62
N THR A 90 -9.20 -6.73 5.14
CA THR A 90 -9.07 -6.39 6.57
C THR A 90 -10.27 -5.61 7.07
N ASP A 91 -10.46 -5.60 8.38
CA ASP A 91 -11.41 -4.72 9.02
C ASP A 91 -10.96 -3.26 8.92
N ARG A 92 -11.95 -2.36 8.95
CA ARG A 92 -11.74 -0.92 8.96
C ARG A 92 -10.90 -0.51 10.18
N ILE A 93 -10.10 0.54 10.01
CA ILE A 93 -9.36 1.18 11.11
C ILE A 93 -10.32 1.46 12.27
N ASN A 94 -9.91 1.09 13.47
CA ASN A 94 -10.75 1.35 14.64
C ASN A 94 -10.69 2.84 15.05
N GLN A 95 -11.73 3.31 15.72
CA GLN A 95 -11.86 4.70 16.14
C GLN A 95 -10.74 5.13 17.10
N LYS A 96 -10.21 4.21 17.90
CA LYS A 96 -9.10 4.49 18.81
C LYS A 96 -7.84 4.87 18.06
N ASP A 97 -7.49 4.11 17.01
CA ASP A 97 -6.31 4.37 16.19
C ASP A 97 -6.50 5.66 15.38
N LEU A 98 -7.70 5.88 14.84
CA LEU A 98 -8.03 7.12 14.12
C LEU A 98 -7.93 8.35 15.05
N HIS A 99 -8.45 8.25 16.29
CA HIS A 99 -8.30 9.28 17.32
C HIS A 99 -6.86 9.41 17.81
N GLN A 100 -6.07 8.35 17.83
CA GLN A 100 -4.66 8.40 18.18
C GLN A 100 -3.87 9.24 17.14
N VAL A 101 -4.15 9.10 15.85
CA VAL A 101 -3.62 9.99 14.83
C VAL A 101 -3.92 11.43 15.20
N LYS A 102 -5.20 11.76 15.44
CA LYS A 102 -5.63 13.09 15.86
C LYS A 102 -4.92 13.59 17.12
N SER A 103 -4.85 12.75 18.17
CA SER A 103 -4.26 13.16 19.46
C SER A 103 -2.75 13.34 19.41
N ASN A 104 -2.04 12.55 18.62
CA ASN A 104 -0.61 12.70 18.40
C ASN A 104 -0.28 14.03 17.74
N MET A 105 -1.18 14.55 16.93
CA MET A 105 -1.07 15.86 16.29
C MET A 105 -1.29 17.01 17.27
N TYR A 106 -2.24 16.87 18.21
CA TYR A 106 -2.50 17.88 19.26
C TYR A 106 -1.44 17.87 20.39
N ARG A 107 -0.73 16.77 20.61
CA ARG A 107 0.28 16.63 21.67
C ARG A 107 1.69 17.04 21.26
N GLY A 108 1.86 17.72 20.13
CA GLY A 108 3.16 18.22 19.70
C GLY A 108 4.06 17.19 19.01
N TYR A 109 3.56 16.00 18.69
CA TYR A 109 4.20 15.12 17.72
C TYR A 109 4.08 15.74 16.35
N LYS A 110 5.13 16.42 15.94
CA LYS A 110 5.18 17.08 14.64
C LYS A 110 5.66 16.05 13.63
N PHE A 111 4.77 15.56 12.78
CA PHE A 111 5.16 14.89 11.56
C PHE A 111 5.41 15.94 10.48
N ASP A 112 6.44 15.74 9.69
CA ASP A 112 6.74 16.56 8.52
C ASP A 112 5.86 16.18 7.33
N GLY A 113 5.27 14.96 7.33
CA GLY A 113 4.31 14.53 6.32
C GLY A 113 3.50 13.30 6.74
N LEU A 114 2.33 13.18 6.11
CA LEU A 114 1.45 12.03 6.19
C LEU A 114 1.48 11.28 4.86
N ILE A 115 1.67 9.97 4.91
CA ILE A 115 1.57 9.11 3.72
C ILE A 115 0.42 8.13 3.93
N ILE A 116 -0.56 8.19 3.06
CA ILE A 116 -1.70 7.28 3.04
C ILE A 116 -1.46 6.27 1.92
N SER A 117 -1.37 4.98 2.29
CA SER A 117 -1.10 3.87 1.37
C SER A 117 -2.30 2.92 1.38
N ASP A 118 -3.28 3.22 0.53
CA ASP A 118 -4.57 2.52 0.47
C ASP A 118 -4.64 1.57 -0.72
N TYR A 119 -4.58 0.28 -0.44
CA TYR A 119 -4.69 -0.78 -1.44
C TYR A 119 -6.10 -1.35 -1.56
N CYS A 120 -7.11 -0.66 -1.02
CA CYS A 120 -8.51 -1.08 -1.02
C CYS A 120 -8.71 -2.48 -0.39
N LYS A 121 -8.01 -2.76 0.70
CA LYS A 121 -8.21 -4.01 1.44
C LYS A 121 -9.24 -3.89 2.56
N GLY A 122 -9.82 -2.70 2.73
CA GLY A 122 -10.87 -2.42 3.70
C GLY A 122 -10.43 -1.61 4.90
N PHE A 123 -9.12 -1.34 5.08
CA PHE A 123 -8.60 -0.63 6.26
C PHE A 123 -9.09 0.83 6.34
N LEU A 124 -9.14 1.54 5.21
CA LEU A 124 -9.59 2.93 5.15
C LEU A 124 -10.81 3.09 4.23
N THR A 125 -11.80 3.84 4.68
CA THR A 125 -12.87 4.38 3.83
C THR A 125 -12.48 5.75 3.27
N GLU A 126 -13.29 6.29 2.37
CA GLU A 126 -13.10 7.65 1.84
C GLU A 126 -13.24 8.69 2.96
N GLU A 127 -14.20 8.48 3.88
CA GLU A 127 -14.40 9.36 5.04
C GLU A 127 -13.22 9.32 6.01
N ASP A 128 -12.56 8.15 6.18
CA ASP A 128 -11.37 8.05 7.01
C ASP A 128 -10.21 8.83 6.38
N ILE A 129 -10.05 8.75 5.07
CA ILE A 129 -9.02 9.48 4.35
C ILE A 129 -9.29 10.99 4.42
N ASP A 130 -10.53 11.44 4.17
CA ASP A 130 -10.92 12.85 4.31
C ASP A 130 -10.66 13.35 5.73
N PHE A 131 -11.04 12.59 6.75
CA PHE A 131 -10.73 12.91 8.15
C PHE A 131 -9.21 13.06 8.39
N LEU A 132 -8.38 12.17 7.86
CA LEU A 132 -6.93 12.24 7.99
C LEU A 132 -6.34 13.47 7.29
N ILE A 133 -6.89 13.86 6.15
CA ILE A 133 -6.46 15.02 5.37
C ILE A 133 -6.66 16.33 6.14
N GLN A 134 -7.77 16.48 6.85
CA GLN A 134 -8.12 17.71 7.55
C GLN A 134 -7.12 18.12 8.65
N TYR A 135 -6.34 17.17 9.15
CA TYR A 135 -5.46 17.39 10.31
C TYR A 135 -3.97 17.42 9.96
N ASN A 136 -3.59 17.33 8.69
CA ASN A 136 -2.19 17.22 8.29
C ASN A 136 -1.76 18.25 7.25
N LYS A 137 -0.44 18.34 7.07
CA LYS A 137 0.23 19.04 5.97
C LYS A 137 1.19 18.08 5.31
N ASN A 138 1.51 18.32 4.06
CA ASN A 138 2.39 17.47 3.24
C ASN A 138 1.82 16.04 3.14
N ILE A 139 0.61 15.93 2.58
CA ILE A 139 -0.15 14.69 2.48
C ILE A 139 0.09 14.05 1.13
N PHE A 140 0.59 12.82 1.18
CA PHE A 140 0.83 11.97 0.02
C PHE A 140 -0.14 10.80 0.04
N LEU A 141 -0.94 10.67 -1.01
CA LEU A 141 -1.92 9.60 -1.15
C LEU A 141 -1.54 8.67 -2.29
N ASP A 142 -1.38 7.38 -1.99
CA ASP A 142 -1.34 6.28 -2.98
C ASP A 142 -2.58 5.43 -2.74
N THR A 143 -3.57 5.47 -3.64
CA THR A 143 -4.84 4.76 -3.48
C THR A 143 -5.26 4.04 -4.75
N LYS A 144 -6.04 2.98 -4.58
CA LYS A 144 -6.72 2.27 -5.67
C LYS A 144 -8.20 2.59 -5.76
N LYS A 145 -8.70 3.48 -4.90
CA LYS A 145 -10.07 3.98 -4.98
C LYS A 145 -10.25 4.86 -6.21
N ILE A 146 -11.49 4.96 -6.67
CA ILE A 146 -11.88 5.97 -7.65
C ILE A 146 -11.81 7.32 -6.94
N LEU A 147 -11.02 8.25 -7.48
CA LEU A 147 -10.89 9.57 -6.90
C LEU A 147 -12.20 10.36 -7.04
N GLY A 148 -12.52 11.14 -6.05
CA GLY A 148 -13.66 12.04 -5.98
C GLY A 148 -13.30 13.31 -5.24
N ASP A 149 -14.30 14.10 -4.79
CA ASP A 149 -14.05 15.38 -4.11
C ASP A 149 -13.26 15.23 -2.81
N TRP A 150 -13.28 14.08 -2.19
CA TRP A 150 -12.57 13.74 -0.96
C TRP A 150 -11.04 13.81 -1.06
N VAL A 151 -10.46 13.84 -2.27
CA VAL A 151 -9.00 13.94 -2.45
C VAL A 151 -8.47 15.36 -2.61
N TYR A 152 -9.30 16.37 -2.77
CA TYR A 152 -8.81 17.73 -3.09
C TYR A 152 -7.98 18.38 -1.99
N GLY A 153 -8.08 17.88 -0.76
CA GLY A 153 -7.27 18.32 0.38
C GLY A 153 -5.86 17.78 0.45
N VAL A 154 -5.49 16.79 -0.37
CA VAL A 154 -4.13 16.23 -0.38
C VAL A 154 -3.17 17.13 -1.17
N ASP A 155 -1.87 17.04 -0.85
CA ASP A 155 -0.84 17.75 -1.59
C ASP A 155 -0.36 16.99 -2.83
N PHE A 156 -0.31 15.64 -2.74
CA PHE A 156 0.07 14.78 -3.85
C PHE A 156 -0.75 13.49 -3.87
N VAL A 157 -1.25 13.13 -5.06
CA VAL A 157 -1.92 11.85 -5.32
C VAL A 157 -1.09 11.06 -6.33
N LYS A 158 -0.70 9.85 -5.98
CA LYS A 158 -0.05 8.93 -6.91
C LYS A 158 -1.00 7.80 -7.25
N ILE A 159 -1.23 7.60 -8.55
CA ILE A 159 -2.01 6.50 -9.11
C ILE A 159 -1.29 5.94 -10.35
N ASN A 160 -1.65 4.74 -10.78
CA ASN A 160 -1.18 4.22 -12.06
C ASN A 160 -2.13 4.60 -13.21
N GLU A 161 -1.70 4.36 -14.44
CA GLU A 161 -2.48 4.70 -15.64
C GLU A 161 -3.86 4.03 -15.67
N LYS A 162 -3.97 2.77 -15.25
CA LYS A 162 -5.26 2.05 -15.19
C LYS A 162 -6.21 2.63 -14.14
N GLU A 163 -5.69 3.10 -13.03
CA GLU A 163 -6.43 3.79 -11.98
C GLU A 163 -6.86 5.18 -12.46
N TYR A 164 -5.99 5.90 -13.16
CA TYR A 164 -6.33 7.17 -13.81
C TYR A 164 -7.47 7.03 -14.81
N ASP A 165 -7.43 6.02 -15.68
CA ASP A 165 -8.48 5.77 -16.68
C ASP A 165 -9.86 5.55 -16.06
N LYS A 166 -9.91 4.94 -14.87
CA LYS A 166 -11.16 4.73 -14.13
C LYS A 166 -11.69 6.02 -13.48
N THR A 167 -10.78 6.89 -13.10
CA THR A 167 -11.07 8.04 -12.24
C THR A 167 -11.23 9.37 -12.99
N LYS A 168 -10.66 9.51 -14.19
CA LYS A 168 -10.60 10.77 -14.96
C LYS A 168 -11.94 11.44 -15.23
N LYS A 169 -13.05 10.69 -15.15
CA LYS A 169 -14.41 11.25 -15.33
C LYS A 169 -15.04 11.75 -14.03
N SER A 170 -14.50 11.36 -12.88
CA SER A 170 -15.04 11.68 -11.55
C SER A 170 -14.27 12.78 -10.83
N ILE A 171 -13.21 13.30 -11.43
CA ILE A 171 -12.37 14.36 -10.85
C ILE A 171 -12.36 15.60 -11.76
N ASP A 172 -12.19 16.76 -11.13
CA ASP A 172 -11.85 17.99 -11.85
C ASP A 172 -10.33 18.04 -12.04
N ASP A 173 -9.85 17.74 -13.24
CA ASP A 173 -8.42 17.71 -13.57
C ASP A 173 -7.73 19.05 -13.23
N LYS A 174 -8.43 20.18 -13.30
CA LYS A 174 -7.85 21.50 -12.97
C LYS A 174 -7.51 21.63 -11.49
N LYS A 175 -8.28 21.00 -10.61
CA LYS A 175 -8.03 21.01 -9.16
C LYS A 175 -6.89 20.10 -8.73
N LEU A 176 -6.54 19.09 -9.55
CA LEU A 176 -5.49 18.12 -9.25
C LEU A 176 -4.27 18.22 -10.15
N TYR A 177 -4.26 19.12 -11.14
CA TYR A 177 -3.25 19.17 -12.20
C TYR A 177 -1.81 19.18 -11.68
N ASP A 178 -1.54 19.99 -10.66
CA ASP A 178 -0.20 20.12 -10.05
C ASP A 178 0.09 19.08 -8.95
N LYS A 179 -0.88 18.23 -8.62
CA LYS A 179 -0.83 17.30 -7.50
C LYS A 179 -0.84 15.82 -7.91
N LEU A 180 -1.25 15.54 -9.14
CA LEU A 180 -1.46 14.18 -9.62
C LEU A 180 -0.19 13.61 -10.25
N ILE A 181 0.26 12.48 -9.72
CA ILE A 181 1.40 11.72 -10.24
C ILE A 181 0.86 10.43 -10.85
N ILE A 182 0.94 10.30 -12.19
CA ILE A 182 0.51 9.10 -12.90
C ILE A 182 1.74 8.28 -13.25
N THR A 183 1.83 7.06 -12.68
CA THR A 183 2.91 6.12 -13.02
C THR A 183 2.52 5.27 -14.22
N ARG A 184 3.40 5.20 -15.21
CA ARG A 184 3.29 4.35 -16.39
C ARG A 184 4.24 3.17 -16.25
N GLY A 185 3.72 1.97 -16.47
CA GLY A 185 4.50 0.73 -16.43
C GLY A 185 5.27 0.47 -17.73
#